data_ab4f4aeb3201e149cd6ba012c46bc387
#
_entry.id   ab4f4aeb3201e149cd6ba012c46bc387
#
_cell.length_a   1.000
_cell.length_b   1.000
_cell.length_c   1.000
_cell.angle_alpha   90.00
_cell.angle_beta   90.00
_cell.angle_gamma   90.00
#
_symmetry.space_group_name_H-M   'P 1'
#
loop_
_entity.id
_entity.type
_entity.pdbx_description
1 polymer ?
#
loop_
_entity_poly.entity_id
_entity_poly.type
_entity_poly.pdbx_seq_one_letter_code
_entity_poly.pdbx_strand_id
1 'polypeptide(L)'
;CFWGAEKRMSVIPGVINVESGYANGEIEGSYEAILNHERLLQRGLSTQRNHAEVVKVSYDPERVDLETILGAFWENHDPTQGNRQGNDLGSNYRSAIYTTNAEQQTIAQNTRRCYQQALTEAGYGRITTEIEPLRNYFRAEEVHQDYLKKNPFGYCGLGGTGIPYPFADKTTAPATLPKFSLIAFLPESCVACERFHLDIIRHWRAPQTLLIVTDREGDPLTWRDQVVRHDARLLHGQFPVQPQR
;
A
#
# COMPACT_ATOMS: atom_id res chain seq x y z
N CYS A 1 -17.01 6.96 -6.06
CA CYS A 1 -17.22 8.40 -6.35
C CYS A 1 -15.91 9.16 -6.15
N PHE A 2 -15.27 9.57 -7.21
CA PHE A 2 -13.98 10.29 -7.15
C PHE A 2 -14.11 11.74 -6.65
N TRP A 3 -15.29 12.36 -6.65
CA TRP A 3 -15.48 13.72 -6.12
C TRP A 3 -15.11 13.85 -4.63
N GLY A 4 -15.54 12.87 -3.83
CA GLY A 4 -15.20 12.84 -2.41
C GLY A 4 -13.73 12.49 -2.18
N ALA A 5 -13.17 11.58 -2.98
CA ALA A 5 -11.75 11.24 -2.94
C ALA A 5 -10.88 12.46 -3.28
N GLU A 6 -11.18 13.18 -4.36
CA GLU A 6 -10.49 14.41 -4.75
C GLU A 6 -10.47 15.44 -3.61
N LYS A 7 -11.65 15.75 -3.05
CA LYS A 7 -11.77 16.72 -1.96
C LYS A 7 -10.95 16.33 -0.74
N ARG A 8 -10.96 15.04 -0.37
CA ARG A 8 -10.27 14.57 0.84
C ARG A 8 -8.76 14.49 0.66
N MET A 9 -8.30 14.05 -0.51
CA MET A 9 -6.86 14.01 -0.80
C MET A 9 -6.26 15.40 -0.97
N SER A 10 -7.01 16.35 -1.55
CA SER A 10 -6.50 17.71 -1.83
C SER A 10 -6.21 18.55 -0.59
N VAL A 11 -6.69 18.17 0.58
CA VAL A 11 -6.44 18.90 1.84
C VAL A 11 -5.29 18.33 2.65
N ILE A 12 -4.67 17.23 2.22
CA ILE A 12 -3.53 16.62 2.90
C ILE A 12 -2.31 17.53 2.73
N PRO A 13 -1.66 17.99 3.82
CA PRO A 13 -0.44 18.78 3.72
C PRO A 13 0.68 18.02 2.98
N GLY A 14 1.25 18.63 1.95
CA GLY A 14 2.26 18.01 1.09
C GLY A 14 1.70 17.43 -0.21
N VAL A 15 0.38 17.31 -0.35
CA VAL A 15 -0.24 17.04 -1.65
C VAL A 15 -0.22 18.32 -2.49
N ILE A 16 0.26 18.20 -3.73
CA ILE A 16 0.44 19.32 -4.68
C ILE A 16 -0.78 19.46 -5.59
N ASN A 17 -1.28 18.34 -6.09
CA ASN A 17 -2.41 18.30 -7.01
C ASN A 17 -3.17 16.98 -6.90
N VAL A 18 -4.48 17.05 -7.07
CA VAL A 18 -5.36 15.88 -7.18
C VAL A 18 -6.24 16.06 -8.40
N GLU A 19 -6.33 15.03 -9.22
CA GLU A 19 -7.05 15.04 -10.49
C GLU A 19 -7.95 13.82 -10.58
N SER A 20 -9.25 14.02 -10.80
CA SER A 20 -10.22 12.96 -11.02
C SER A 20 -10.02 12.30 -12.38
N GLY A 21 -10.14 10.97 -12.45
CA GLY A 21 -9.92 10.23 -13.69
C GLY A 21 -10.42 8.78 -13.65
N TYR A 22 -10.10 8.07 -14.71
CA TYR A 22 -10.48 6.69 -14.96
C TYR A 22 -9.25 5.87 -15.26
N ALA A 23 -9.14 4.68 -14.68
CA ALA A 23 -7.92 3.88 -14.82
C ALA A 23 -8.16 2.37 -14.91
N ASN A 24 -7.20 1.70 -15.53
CA ASN A 24 -7.05 0.25 -15.60
C ASN A 24 -8.22 -0.52 -16.22
N GLY A 25 -9.03 0.13 -17.06
CA GLY A 25 -10.02 -0.53 -17.91
C GLY A 25 -9.48 -0.88 -19.30
N GLU A 26 -10.32 -1.54 -20.09
CA GLU A 26 -10.03 -2.02 -21.45
C GLU A 26 -10.88 -1.32 -22.51
N ILE A 27 -11.66 -0.32 -22.11
CA ILE A 27 -12.56 0.44 -22.96
C ILE A 27 -12.10 1.90 -23.04
N GLU A 28 -12.83 2.70 -23.79
CA GLU A 28 -12.62 4.15 -23.83
C GLU A 28 -12.77 4.78 -22.43
N GLY A 29 -11.86 5.66 -22.07
CA GLY A 29 -11.83 6.35 -20.78
C GLY A 29 -12.64 7.63 -20.77
N SER A 30 -13.95 7.55 -20.97
CA SER A 30 -14.89 8.66 -20.83
C SER A 30 -16.06 8.28 -19.93
N TYR A 31 -16.67 9.29 -19.27
CA TYR A 31 -17.79 9.04 -18.35
C TYR A 31 -18.94 8.26 -19.01
N GLU A 32 -19.31 8.66 -20.20
CA GLU A 32 -20.40 8.03 -20.93
C GLU A 32 -20.08 6.58 -21.32
N ALA A 33 -18.86 6.33 -21.83
CA ALA A 33 -18.40 4.98 -22.19
C ALA A 33 -18.39 4.05 -20.99
N ILE A 34 -17.90 4.52 -19.84
CA ILE A 34 -17.81 3.74 -18.59
C ILE A 34 -19.20 3.36 -18.08
N LEU A 35 -20.15 4.31 -18.03
CA LEU A 35 -21.51 4.02 -17.56
C LEU A 35 -22.28 3.09 -18.54
N ASN A 36 -22.11 3.29 -19.84
CA ASN A 36 -22.72 2.41 -20.83
C ASN A 36 -22.13 1.01 -20.75
N HIS A 37 -20.82 0.89 -20.57
CA HIS A 37 -20.14 -0.39 -20.43
C HIS A 37 -20.56 -1.12 -19.15
N GLU A 38 -20.74 -0.42 -18.04
CA GLU A 38 -21.24 -1.00 -16.79
C GLU A 38 -22.62 -1.65 -16.97
N ARG A 39 -23.50 -1.00 -17.75
CA ARG A 39 -24.82 -1.58 -18.09
C ARG A 39 -24.70 -2.86 -18.93
N LEU A 40 -23.70 -2.94 -19.82
CA LEU A 40 -23.41 -4.15 -20.60
C LEU A 40 -22.90 -5.27 -19.72
N LEU A 41 -21.98 -4.97 -18.79
CA LEU A 41 -21.45 -5.93 -17.81
C LEU A 41 -22.56 -6.52 -16.95
N GLN A 42 -23.45 -5.67 -16.41
CA GLN A 42 -24.58 -6.10 -15.57
C GLN A 42 -25.57 -7.00 -16.30
N ARG A 43 -25.66 -6.89 -17.65
CA ARG A 43 -26.48 -7.73 -18.49
C ARG A 43 -25.77 -8.97 -19.04
N GLY A 44 -24.48 -9.16 -18.72
CA GLY A 44 -23.66 -10.24 -19.25
C GLY A 44 -23.35 -10.09 -20.75
N LEU A 45 -23.45 -8.88 -21.30
CA LEU A 45 -23.24 -8.59 -22.73
C LEU A 45 -21.79 -8.15 -23.03
N SER A 46 -20.94 -8.04 -22.03
CA SER A 46 -19.50 -7.79 -22.16
C SER A 46 -18.72 -8.52 -21.07
N THR A 47 -17.46 -8.81 -21.36
CA THR A 47 -16.46 -9.35 -20.40
C THR A 47 -15.25 -8.45 -20.27
N GLN A 48 -15.19 -7.35 -21.03
CA GLN A 48 -14.08 -6.39 -20.94
C GLN A 48 -14.11 -5.70 -19.58
N ARG A 49 -12.93 -5.45 -19.05
CA ARG A 49 -12.79 -4.78 -17.76
C ARG A 49 -13.17 -3.29 -17.88
N ASN A 50 -14.07 -2.84 -17.01
CA ASN A 50 -14.38 -1.42 -16.89
C ASN A 50 -13.28 -0.67 -16.16
N HIS A 51 -13.17 0.63 -16.41
CA HIS A 51 -12.30 1.52 -15.65
C HIS A 51 -12.82 1.67 -14.22
N ALA A 52 -11.90 1.84 -13.26
CA ALA A 52 -12.23 2.37 -11.95
C ALA A 52 -12.22 3.90 -11.98
N GLU A 53 -13.18 4.54 -11.29
CA GLU A 53 -13.06 5.94 -10.91
C GLU A 53 -11.95 6.11 -9.89
N VAL A 54 -10.96 6.94 -10.20
CA VAL A 54 -9.77 7.15 -9.37
C VAL A 54 -9.44 8.63 -9.24
N VAL A 55 -8.56 8.95 -8.31
CA VAL A 55 -7.88 10.25 -8.26
C VAL A 55 -6.37 10.05 -8.41
N LYS A 56 -5.76 10.84 -9.30
CA LYS A 56 -4.32 10.91 -9.44
C LYS A 56 -3.79 11.94 -8.45
N VAL A 57 -3.00 11.50 -7.50
CA VAL A 57 -2.44 12.33 -6.44
C VAL A 57 -0.97 12.62 -6.74
N SER A 58 -0.64 13.90 -6.92
CA SER A 58 0.74 14.38 -7.00
C SER A 58 1.13 14.97 -5.65
N TYR A 59 2.23 14.54 -5.08
CA TYR A 59 2.64 14.96 -3.74
C TYR A 59 4.16 15.18 -3.66
N ASP A 60 4.57 15.97 -2.68
CA ASP A 60 5.96 16.21 -2.34
C ASP A 60 6.42 15.17 -1.30
N PRO A 61 7.32 14.24 -1.65
CA PRO A 61 7.75 13.17 -0.75
C PRO A 61 8.59 13.69 0.44
N GLU A 62 9.10 14.92 0.39
CA GLU A 62 9.78 15.54 1.53
C GLU A 62 8.80 16.09 2.56
N ARG A 63 7.53 16.29 2.20
CA ARG A 63 6.48 16.87 3.03
C ARG A 63 5.43 15.88 3.51
N VAL A 64 5.15 14.85 2.72
CA VAL A 64 4.21 13.78 3.05
C VAL A 64 4.68 12.47 2.47
N ASP A 65 4.65 11.41 3.24
CA ASP A 65 4.93 10.07 2.76
C ASP A 65 3.69 9.40 2.16
N LEU A 66 3.93 8.38 1.33
CA LEU A 66 2.87 7.62 0.67
C LEU A 66 1.97 6.89 1.69
N GLU A 67 2.51 6.45 2.81
CA GLU A 67 1.72 5.77 3.86
C GLU A 67 0.66 6.70 4.44
N THR A 68 0.98 7.97 4.66
CA THR A 68 0.03 8.99 5.13
C THR A 68 -1.12 9.19 4.12
N ILE A 69 -0.80 9.26 2.83
CA ILE A 69 -1.82 9.38 1.76
C ILE A 69 -2.70 8.14 1.71
N LEU A 70 -2.10 6.95 1.80
CA LEU A 70 -2.83 5.69 1.79
C LEU A 70 -3.62 5.46 3.09
N GLY A 71 -3.14 5.93 4.23
CA GLY A 71 -3.91 5.95 5.47
C GLY A 71 -5.21 6.73 5.30
N ALA A 72 -5.13 7.93 4.71
CA ALA A 72 -6.32 8.72 4.38
C ALA A 72 -7.24 8.00 3.36
N PHE A 73 -6.68 7.27 2.38
CA PHE A 73 -7.47 6.45 1.47
C PHE A 73 -8.27 5.37 2.22
N TRP A 74 -7.61 4.62 3.12
CA TRP A 74 -8.24 3.54 3.89
C TRP A 74 -9.36 4.04 4.80
N GLU A 75 -9.16 5.17 5.47
CA GLU A 75 -10.13 5.73 6.42
C GLU A 75 -11.37 6.33 5.76
N ASN A 76 -11.24 6.79 4.52
CA ASN A 76 -12.25 7.62 3.88
C ASN A 76 -13.28 6.86 3.04
N HIS A 77 -13.20 5.53 2.97
CA HIS A 77 -14.19 4.69 2.31
C HIS A 77 -14.27 3.31 2.99
N ASP A 78 -15.25 2.51 2.63
CA ASP A 78 -15.32 1.12 3.05
C ASP A 78 -14.67 0.22 1.97
N PRO A 79 -13.46 -0.32 2.20
CA PRO A 79 -12.73 -1.10 1.21
C PRO A 79 -13.22 -2.56 1.08
N THR A 80 -14.32 -2.94 1.75
CA THR A 80 -14.82 -4.33 1.79
C THR A 80 -16.01 -4.57 0.86
N GLN A 81 -16.46 -3.55 0.11
CA GLN A 81 -17.74 -3.58 -0.59
C GLN A 81 -17.69 -4.20 -2.01
N GLY A 82 -16.54 -4.63 -2.50
CA GLY A 82 -16.41 -5.18 -3.86
C GLY A 82 -16.67 -4.13 -4.95
N ASN A 83 -17.50 -4.48 -5.91
CA ASN A 83 -17.88 -3.58 -7.02
C ASN A 83 -18.98 -2.60 -6.59
N ARG A 84 -18.72 -1.87 -5.50
CA ARG A 84 -19.67 -0.93 -4.91
C ARG A 84 -18.96 0.07 -4.02
N GLN A 85 -19.52 1.26 -3.89
CA GLN A 85 -19.14 2.27 -2.91
C GLN A 85 -20.39 2.94 -2.35
N GLY A 86 -20.83 2.55 -1.14
CA GLY A 86 -22.07 3.07 -0.56
C GLY A 86 -23.27 2.77 -1.46
N ASN A 87 -23.96 3.80 -1.94
CA ASN A 87 -25.10 3.70 -2.86
C ASN A 87 -24.71 3.57 -4.33
N ASP A 88 -23.45 3.82 -4.67
CA ASP A 88 -22.93 3.71 -6.02
C ASP A 88 -22.62 2.24 -6.35
N LEU A 89 -23.40 1.63 -7.25
CA LEU A 89 -23.29 0.23 -7.65
C LEU A 89 -22.62 0.13 -9.01
N GLY A 90 -21.58 -0.68 -9.11
CA GLY A 90 -20.89 -0.96 -10.37
C GLY A 90 -19.40 -1.16 -10.19
N SER A 91 -18.79 -1.84 -11.14
CA SER A 91 -17.36 -2.14 -11.14
C SER A 91 -16.49 -0.88 -11.29
N ASN A 92 -17.02 0.20 -11.84
CA ASN A 92 -16.38 1.51 -11.90
C ASN A 92 -16.26 2.17 -10.52
N TYR A 93 -17.00 1.73 -9.52
CA TYR A 93 -16.93 2.22 -8.14
C TYR A 93 -16.13 1.31 -7.20
N ARG A 94 -15.48 0.27 -7.72
CA ARG A 94 -14.63 -0.62 -6.93
C ARG A 94 -13.47 0.12 -6.29
N SER A 95 -13.08 -0.32 -5.11
CA SER A 95 -11.89 0.19 -4.42
C SER A 95 -10.61 -0.25 -5.13
N ALA A 96 -9.71 0.69 -5.42
CA ALA A 96 -8.47 0.40 -6.15
C ALA A 96 -7.33 1.34 -5.77
N ILE A 97 -6.10 0.81 -5.80
CA ILE A 97 -4.83 1.54 -5.74
C ILE A 97 -4.02 1.11 -6.97
N TYR A 98 -3.68 2.07 -7.82
CA TYR A 98 -2.82 1.84 -8.97
C TYR A 98 -1.48 2.54 -8.78
N THR A 99 -0.40 1.78 -8.92
CA THR A 99 0.95 2.21 -8.58
C THR A 99 1.80 2.42 -9.82
N THR A 100 2.73 3.36 -9.76
CA THR A 100 3.61 3.70 -10.89
C THR A 100 5.00 3.04 -10.78
N ASN A 101 5.30 2.42 -9.63
CA ASN A 101 6.55 1.69 -9.43
C ASN A 101 6.40 0.59 -8.35
N ALA A 102 7.43 -0.26 -8.22
CA ALA A 102 7.42 -1.40 -7.30
C ALA A 102 7.47 -0.99 -5.82
N GLU A 103 8.09 0.13 -5.50
CA GLU A 103 8.12 0.64 -4.12
C GLU A 103 6.73 1.03 -3.64
N GLN A 104 6.00 1.81 -4.44
CA GLN A 104 4.61 2.15 -4.17
C GLN A 104 3.74 0.91 -4.02
N GLN A 105 3.96 -0.11 -4.87
CA GLN A 105 3.25 -1.39 -4.81
C GLN A 105 3.46 -2.08 -3.45
N THR A 106 4.70 -2.11 -2.98
CA THR A 106 5.08 -2.71 -1.70
C THR A 106 4.43 -1.95 -0.53
N ILE A 107 4.51 -0.61 -0.54
CA ILE A 107 3.90 0.22 0.50
C ILE A 107 2.38 0.01 0.52
N ALA A 108 1.71 0.04 -0.65
CA ALA A 108 0.28 -0.16 -0.74
C ALA A 108 -0.17 -1.54 -0.20
N GLN A 109 0.57 -2.60 -0.50
CA GLN A 109 0.29 -3.92 0.03
C GLN A 109 0.49 -4.00 1.55
N ASN A 110 1.52 -3.31 2.08
CA ASN A 110 1.77 -3.25 3.51
C ASN A 110 0.64 -2.51 4.24
N THR A 111 0.24 -1.33 3.74
CA THR A 111 -0.86 -0.56 4.34
C THR A 111 -2.17 -1.34 4.31
N ARG A 112 -2.45 -2.09 3.24
CA ARG A 112 -3.62 -2.99 3.19
C ARG A 112 -3.59 -4.04 4.30
N ARG A 113 -2.43 -4.67 4.55
CA ARG A 113 -2.32 -5.68 5.62
C ARG A 113 -2.58 -5.09 6.99
N CYS A 114 -2.00 -3.92 7.27
CA CYS A 114 -2.21 -3.21 8.53
C CYS A 114 -3.68 -2.86 8.73
N TYR A 115 -4.33 -2.30 7.70
CA TYR A 115 -5.73 -1.91 7.81
C TYR A 115 -6.67 -3.11 7.85
N GLN A 116 -6.36 -4.21 7.15
CA GLN A 116 -7.12 -5.45 7.23
C GLN A 116 -7.15 -6.00 8.65
N GLN A 117 -6.05 -5.93 9.38
CA GLN A 117 -6.02 -6.37 10.77
C GLN A 117 -6.98 -5.54 11.61
N ALA A 118 -6.91 -4.20 11.54
CA ALA A 118 -7.78 -3.30 12.28
C ALA A 118 -9.27 -3.52 11.95
N LEU A 119 -9.58 -3.72 10.66
CA LEU A 119 -10.94 -4.02 10.22
C LEU A 119 -11.44 -5.37 10.74
N THR A 120 -10.59 -6.39 10.76
CA THR A 120 -10.94 -7.73 11.26
C THR A 120 -11.23 -7.68 12.76
N GLU A 121 -10.42 -6.97 13.53
CA GLU A 121 -10.64 -6.75 14.98
C GLU A 121 -11.95 -5.99 15.26
N ALA A 122 -12.36 -5.12 14.33
CA ALA A 122 -13.64 -4.40 14.39
C ALA A 122 -14.83 -5.17 13.80
N GLY A 123 -14.64 -6.42 13.34
CA GLY A 123 -15.71 -7.27 12.81
C GLY A 123 -16.06 -7.03 11.34
N TYR A 124 -15.25 -6.27 10.60
CA TYR A 124 -15.44 -6.08 9.15
C TYR A 124 -14.93 -7.28 8.34
N GLY A 125 -15.41 -7.39 7.10
CA GLY A 125 -15.00 -8.41 6.15
C GLY A 125 -13.61 -8.17 5.54
N ARG A 126 -13.29 -9.00 4.54
CA ARG A 126 -12.04 -8.89 3.80
C ARG A 126 -12.03 -7.65 2.92
N ILE A 127 -10.88 -6.95 2.91
CA ILE A 127 -10.62 -5.87 1.95
C ILE A 127 -10.65 -6.42 0.52
N THR A 128 -11.44 -5.78 -0.34
CA THR A 128 -11.60 -6.10 -1.76
C THR A 128 -10.82 -5.15 -2.67
N THR A 129 -10.14 -4.17 -2.11
CA THR A 129 -9.31 -3.21 -2.86
C THR A 129 -8.31 -3.94 -3.73
N GLU A 130 -8.34 -3.70 -5.04
CA GLU A 130 -7.29 -4.17 -5.93
C GLU A 130 -6.06 -3.26 -5.86
N ILE A 131 -4.87 -3.87 -5.85
CA ILE A 131 -3.59 -3.15 -5.83
C ILE A 131 -2.77 -3.67 -7.01
N GLU A 132 -2.66 -2.86 -8.05
CA GLU A 132 -2.06 -3.24 -9.33
C GLU A 132 -1.16 -2.13 -9.89
N PRO A 133 -0.23 -2.45 -10.78
CA PRO A 133 0.43 -1.42 -11.58
C PRO A 133 -0.56 -0.63 -12.42
N LEU A 134 -0.32 0.67 -12.56
CA LEU A 134 -1.07 1.52 -13.46
C LEU A 134 -0.78 1.12 -14.91
N ARG A 135 -1.82 0.74 -15.67
CA ARG A 135 -1.73 0.37 -17.10
C ARG A 135 -2.13 1.51 -18.02
N ASN A 136 -3.19 2.22 -17.65
CA ASN A 136 -3.68 3.39 -18.37
C ASN A 136 -4.38 4.33 -17.40
N TYR A 137 -4.43 5.61 -17.76
CA TYR A 137 -5.14 6.65 -17.04
C TYR A 137 -5.72 7.65 -18.02
N PHE A 138 -6.97 8.01 -17.81
CA PHE A 138 -7.69 9.03 -18.55
C PHE A 138 -8.20 10.07 -17.57
N ARG A 139 -7.84 11.33 -17.80
CA ARG A 139 -8.37 12.45 -17.00
C ARG A 139 -9.87 12.55 -17.22
N ALA A 140 -10.65 12.63 -16.17
CA ALA A 140 -12.08 12.85 -16.28
C ALA A 140 -12.39 14.25 -16.83
N GLU A 141 -13.59 14.41 -17.37
CA GLU A 141 -14.10 15.63 -17.96
C GLU A 141 -14.04 16.80 -16.98
N GLU A 142 -13.91 18.02 -17.48
CA GLU A 142 -13.71 19.23 -16.66
C GLU A 142 -14.82 19.46 -15.64
N VAL A 143 -16.03 19.00 -15.94
CA VAL A 143 -17.18 19.09 -15.03
C VAL A 143 -17.00 18.25 -13.76
N HIS A 144 -16.12 17.24 -13.80
CA HIS A 144 -15.82 16.36 -12.67
C HIS A 144 -14.64 16.84 -11.82
N GLN A 145 -13.79 17.71 -12.35
CA GLN A 145 -12.66 18.27 -11.61
C GLN A 145 -13.12 19.28 -10.58
N ASP A 146 -12.60 19.18 -9.36
CA ASP A 146 -12.96 20.05 -8.23
C ASP A 146 -14.49 20.14 -7.99
N TYR A 147 -15.21 19.04 -8.30
CA TYR A 147 -16.68 19.07 -8.31
C TYR A 147 -17.27 19.55 -6.98
N LEU A 148 -16.78 19.05 -5.83
CA LEU A 148 -17.31 19.47 -4.52
C LEU A 148 -16.80 20.84 -4.04
N LYS A 149 -15.78 21.42 -4.69
CA LYS A 149 -15.44 22.84 -4.51
C LYS A 149 -16.42 23.73 -5.28
N LYS A 150 -16.74 23.36 -6.52
CA LYS A 150 -17.70 24.04 -7.38
C LYS A 150 -19.14 23.87 -6.89
N ASN A 151 -19.45 22.72 -6.27
CA ASN A 151 -20.77 22.34 -5.78
C ASN A 151 -20.69 21.90 -4.30
N PRO A 152 -20.65 22.83 -3.32
CA PRO A 152 -20.44 22.49 -1.91
C PRO A 152 -21.50 21.55 -1.29
N PHE A 153 -22.70 21.56 -1.86
CA PHE A 153 -23.82 20.68 -1.46
C PHE A 153 -24.00 19.50 -2.43
N GLY A 154 -23.04 19.23 -3.30
CA GLY A 154 -23.06 18.13 -4.22
C GLY A 154 -23.01 16.78 -3.52
N TYR A 155 -23.47 15.74 -4.22
CA TYR A 155 -23.47 14.38 -3.70
C TYR A 155 -22.04 13.91 -3.42
N CYS A 156 -21.85 13.30 -2.25
CA CYS A 156 -20.64 12.57 -1.90
C CYS A 156 -21.03 11.26 -1.23
N GLY A 157 -20.95 10.15 -1.98
CA GLY A 157 -21.25 8.79 -1.48
C GLY A 157 -20.15 8.17 -0.65
N LEU A 158 -19.02 8.87 -0.40
CA LEU A 158 -17.92 8.35 0.39
C LEU A 158 -18.22 8.40 1.88
N GLY A 159 -18.25 7.24 2.52
CA GLY A 159 -18.28 7.06 3.96
C GLY A 159 -17.23 6.03 4.39
N GLY A 160 -16.42 6.37 5.38
CA GLY A 160 -15.46 5.44 5.96
C GLY A 160 -16.12 4.43 6.89
N THR A 161 -15.35 3.42 7.29
CA THR A 161 -15.76 2.42 8.30
C THR A 161 -15.82 2.98 9.72
N GLY A 162 -15.25 4.17 9.95
CA GLY A 162 -15.04 4.73 11.29
C GLY A 162 -13.83 4.14 12.02
N ILE A 163 -13.13 3.19 11.41
CA ILE A 163 -11.92 2.60 11.96
C ILE A 163 -10.72 3.44 11.52
N PRO A 164 -9.91 3.97 12.45
CA PRO A 164 -8.71 4.72 12.10
C PRO A 164 -7.65 3.78 11.48
N TYR A 165 -6.88 4.32 10.54
CA TYR A 165 -5.72 3.61 10.03
C TYR A 165 -4.65 3.50 11.15
N PRO A 166 -4.17 2.29 11.46
CA PRO A 166 -3.18 2.11 12.53
C PRO A 166 -1.80 2.54 12.02
N PHE A 167 -1.59 3.86 11.93
CA PHE A 167 -0.24 4.38 11.70
C PHE A 167 0.68 3.77 12.75
N ALA A 168 1.77 3.14 12.31
CA ALA A 168 2.82 2.80 13.24
C ALA A 168 3.19 4.08 13.99
N ASP A 169 3.01 4.05 15.32
CA ASP A 169 3.34 5.20 16.17
C ASP A 169 4.77 5.62 15.86
N LYS A 170 4.93 6.71 15.09
CA LYS A 170 6.26 7.30 14.84
C LYS A 170 6.88 7.80 16.15
N THR A 171 6.07 7.88 17.22
CA THR A 171 6.48 8.21 18.59
C THR A 171 6.82 6.99 19.43
N THR A 172 6.27 5.81 19.11
CA THR A 172 6.72 4.52 19.61
C THR A 172 7.58 3.83 18.54
N ALA A 173 8.60 4.51 18.04
CA ALA A 173 9.79 3.75 17.69
C ALA A 173 10.05 2.88 18.91
N PRO A 174 10.02 1.51 18.80
CA PRO A 174 10.28 0.65 19.92
C PRO A 174 11.57 1.18 20.54
N ALA A 175 11.51 1.48 21.85
CA ALA A 175 12.60 2.15 22.54
C ALA A 175 13.90 1.54 22.05
N THR A 176 14.63 2.29 21.20
CA THR A 176 15.91 1.90 20.64
C THR A 176 15.96 0.50 20.00
N LEU A 177 15.22 0.26 18.89
CA LEU A 177 15.77 -0.68 17.92
C LEU A 177 17.09 -0.06 17.46
N PRO A 178 18.22 -0.74 17.64
CA PRO A 178 19.49 -0.23 17.11
C PRO A 178 19.25 0.08 15.63
N LYS A 179 19.70 1.23 15.14
CA LYS A 179 19.59 1.60 13.73
C LYS A 179 20.31 0.52 12.93
N PHE A 180 19.57 -0.38 12.30
CA PHE A 180 20.14 -1.39 11.43
C PHE A 180 20.55 -0.71 10.12
N SER A 181 21.80 -0.83 9.75
CA SER A 181 22.26 -0.39 8.44
C SER A 181 22.08 -1.48 7.39
N LEU A 182 21.88 -2.74 7.80
CA LEU A 182 21.68 -3.87 6.90
C LEU A 182 20.90 -4.99 7.57
N ILE A 183 19.87 -5.49 6.88
CA ILE A 183 19.17 -6.74 7.20
C ILE A 183 19.42 -7.69 6.04
N ALA A 184 20.10 -8.80 6.28
CA ALA A 184 20.35 -9.83 5.27
C ALA A 184 19.46 -11.05 5.55
N PHE A 185 18.72 -11.49 4.52
CA PHE A 185 17.95 -12.73 4.53
C PHE A 185 18.74 -13.77 3.73
N LEU A 186 19.18 -14.84 4.40
CA LEU A 186 20.00 -15.87 3.78
C LEU A 186 19.28 -17.22 3.89
N PRO A 187 18.83 -17.82 2.78
CA PRO A 187 18.30 -19.18 2.81
C PRO A 187 19.41 -20.21 3.15
N GLU A 188 19.04 -21.22 3.90
CA GLU A 188 19.97 -22.22 4.51
C GLU A 188 20.83 -23.02 3.51
N SER A 189 20.46 -23.07 2.23
CA SER A 189 21.11 -23.94 1.22
C SER A 189 21.85 -23.19 0.12
N CYS A 190 22.14 -21.91 0.30
CA CYS A 190 22.73 -21.09 -0.76
C CYS A 190 24.24 -20.84 -0.54
N VAL A 191 25.09 -21.56 -1.25
CA VAL A 191 26.56 -21.39 -1.19
C VAL A 191 27.04 -19.97 -1.52
N ALA A 192 26.32 -19.27 -2.41
CA ALA A 192 26.60 -17.86 -2.72
C ALA A 192 26.25 -16.95 -1.54
N CYS A 193 25.24 -17.32 -0.74
CA CYS A 193 24.82 -16.58 0.43
C CYS A 193 25.78 -16.75 1.62
N GLU A 194 26.39 -17.91 1.77
CA GLU A 194 27.46 -18.11 2.75
C GLU A 194 28.66 -17.21 2.46
N ARG A 195 29.05 -17.10 1.19
CA ARG A 195 30.13 -16.21 0.76
C ARG A 195 29.81 -14.74 1.02
N PHE A 196 28.60 -14.32 0.67
CA PHE A 196 28.09 -12.98 0.95
C PHE A 196 28.05 -12.67 2.45
N HIS A 197 27.61 -13.65 3.26
CA HIS A 197 27.57 -13.55 4.72
C HIS A 197 28.98 -13.33 5.30
N LEU A 198 29.95 -14.12 4.89
CA LEU A 198 31.35 -14.01 5.35
C LEU A 198 31.99 -12.69 4.91
N ASP A 199 31.70 -12.22 3.70
CA ASP A 199 32.24 -10.95 3.19
C ASP A 199 31.64 -9.74 3.91
N ILE A 200 30.34 -9.74 4.18
CA ILE A 200 29.69 -8.69 4.98
C ILE A 200 30.27 -8.66 6.39
N ILE A 201 30.34 -9.79 7.07
CA ILE A 201 30.88 -9.86 8.44
C ILE A 201 32.33 -9.37 8.49
N ARG A 202 33.18 -9.77 7.54
CA ARG A 202 34.58 -9.36 7.49
C ARG A 202 34.77 -7.86 7.24
N HIS A 203 33.90 -7.23 6.48
CA HIS A 203 34.05 -5.85 6.05
C HIS A 203 33.12 -4.87 6.78
N TRP A 204 32.24 -5.36 7.66
CA TRP A 204 31.35 -4.50 8.42
C TRP A 204 32.14 -3.60 9.37
N ARG A 205 32.03 -2.30 9.19
CA ARG A 205 32.74 -1.28 10.00
C ARG A 205 31.81 -0.25 10.62
N ALA A 206 30.50 -0.38 10.38
CA ALA A 206 29.51 0.53 10.93
C ALA A 206 29.31 0.28 12.43
N PRO A 207 29.11 1.32 13.24
CA PRO A 207 28.87 1.18 14.68
C PRO A 207 27.48 0.65 15.03
N GLN A 208 26.67 0.33 14.02
CA GLN A 208 25.31 -0.20 14.19
C GLN A 208 25.31 -1.72 14.24
N THR A 209 24.27 -2.27 14.85
CA THR A 209 24.06 -3.72 14.93
C THR A 209 23.67 -4.29 13.56
N LEU A 210 24.34 -5.35 13.14
CA LEU A 210 23.97 -6.16 11.97
C LEU A 210 22.93 -7.20 12.40
N LEU A 211 21.78 -7.23 11.73
CA LEU A 211 20.78 -8.26 11.91
C LEU A 211 20.84 -9.25 10.74
N ILE A 212 21.13 -10.50 11.03
CA ILE A 212 21.11 -11.60 10.06
C ILE A 212 19.91 -12.49 10.41
N VAL A 213 19.04 -12.70 9.44
CA VAL A 213 17.88 -13.58 9.56
C VAL A 213 18.12 -14.78 8.65
N THR A 214 18.18 -15.99 9.22
CA THR A 214 18.23 -17.24 8.46
C THR A 214 16.86 -17.88 8.46
N ASP A 215 16.39 -18.28 7.26
CA ASP A 215 15.12 -18.98 7.11
C ASP A 215 15.38 -20.49 7.17
N ARG A 216 14.71 -21.20 8.06
CA ARG A 216 14.83 -22.65 8.18
C ARG A 216 13.74 -23.44 7.44
N GLU A 217 12.57 -22.89 7.16
CA GLU A 217 11.47 -23.70 6.59
C GLU A 217 10.46 -22.94 5.72
N GLY A 218 10.79 -21.77 5.16
CA GLY A 218 9.89 -21.12 4.20
C GLY A 218 8.59 -20.53 4.75
N ASP A 219 8.37 -20.55 6.06
CA ASP A 219 7.23 -19.92 6.71
C ASP A 219 7.64 -18.56 7.32
N PRO A 220 7.12 -17.44 6.82
CA PRO A 220 7.48 -16.11 7.28
C PRO A 220 7.13 -15.82 8.75
N LEU A 221 6.40 -16.69 9.42
CA LEU A 221 6.08 -16.56 10.85
C LEU A 221 7.11 -17.21 11.78
N THR A 222 7.88 -18.19 11.31
CA THR A 222 8.85 -18.91 12.13
C THR A 222 10.19 -18.19 12.28
N TRP A 223 10.53 -17.26 11.38
CA TRP A 223 11.79 -16.52 11.44
C TRP A 223 11.85 -15.45 12.55
N ARG A 224 10.72 -15.04 13.15
CA ARG A 224 10.71 -14.09 14.27
C ARG A 224 11.45 -14.59 15.51
N ASP A 225 11.51 -15.90 15.70
CA ASP A 225 12.13 -16.51 16.87
C ASP A 225 13.62 -16.82 16.68
N GLN A 226 14.16 -16.63 15.47
CA GLN A 226 15.55 -16.95 15.13
C GLN A 226 16.43 -15.74 14.84
N VAL A 227 16.10 -14.59 15.40
CA VAL A 227 16.88 -13.36 15.25
C VAL A 227 18.20 -13.49 16.04
N VAL A 228 19.32 -13.67 15.34
CA VAL A 228 20.64 -13.60 15.94
C VAL A 228 21.11 -12.15 15.92
N ARG A 229 21.17 -11.54 17.10
CA ARG A 229 21.72 -10.19 17.26
C ARG A 229 23.24 -10.27 17.41
N HIS A 230 23.97 -9.71 16.47
CA HIS A 230 25.41 -9.53 16.59
C HIS A 230 25.72 -8.08 16.96
N ASP A 231 26.27 -7.83 18.13
CA ASP A 231 26.81 -6.52 18.49
C ASP A 231 28.10 -6.28 17.70
N ALA A 232 28.17 -5.15 16.97
CA ALA A 232 29.34 -4.79 16.18
C ALA A 232 30.66 -4.75 16.99
N ARG A 233 30.57 -4.62 18.30
CA ARG A 233 31.72 -4.73 19.22
C ARG A 233 32.29 -6.14 19.35
N LEU A 234 31.50 -7.17 19.03
CA LEU A 234 31.93 -8.58 19.07
C LEU A 234 32.67 -9.00 17.79
N LEU A 235 32.62 -8.18 16.73
CA LEU A 235 33.24 -8.50 15.44
C LEU A 235 34.79 -8.40 15.45
N HIS A 236 35.40 -7.90 16.52
CA HIS A 236 36.86 -7.79 16.65
C HIS A 236 37.54 -8.94 17.36
N GLY A 237 36.83 -9.94 17.79
CA GLY A 237 37.41 -11.11 18.47
C GLY A 237 36.47 -12.30 18.56
N GLN A 238 36.77 -13.32 17.80
CA GLN A 238 36.24 -14.70 17.91
C GLN A 238 34.72 -14.87 17.94
N PHE A 239 34.18 -15.29 16.81
CA PHE A 239 32.82 -15.85 16.75
C PHE A 239 32.81 -17.26 17.32
N PRO A 240 31.94 -17.56 18.29
CA PRO A 240 31.59 -18.94 18.55
C PRO A 240 30.64 -19.38 17.43
N VAL A 241 31.15 -20.18 16.51
CA VAL A 241 30.31 -20.98 15.63
C VAL A 241 29.55 -21.94 16.52
N GLN A 242 28.27 -21.71 16.74
CA GLN A 242 27.47 -22.73 17.38
C GLN A 242 27.26 -23.87 16.38
N PRO A 243 27.58 -25.13 16.76
CA PRO A 243 27.34 -26.26 15.89
C PRO A 243 25.83 -26.48 15.77
N GLN A 244 25.44 -26.73 14.53
CA GLN A 244 24.10 -27.22 14.17
C GLN A 244 23.70 -28.42 15.03
N ARG A 245 22.51 -28.40 15.56
CA ARG A 245 21.74 -29.56 15.95
C ARG A 245 20.41 -29.55 15.20
#